data_595558a3281a650fafc71af3993f61b7
#
_entry.id   595558a3281a650fafc71af3993f61b7
#
_cell.length_a   1.000
_cell.length_b   1.000
_cell.length_c   1.000
_cell.angle_alpha   90.00
_cell.angle_beta   90.00
_cell.angle_gamma   90.00
#
_symmetry.space_group_name_H-M   'P 1'
#
loop_
_entity.id
_entity.type
_entity.pdbx_description
1 polymer ?
#
loop_
_entity_poly.entity_id
_entity_poly.type
_entity_poly.pdbx_seq_one_letter_code
_entity_poly.pdbx_strand_id
1 'polypeptide(L)'
;GLYMNQHHLGKNDARGFEDSERLLINRALDAAVFETSPLHILNEGLAYDRCQVGVVTNMPETTPILMDQHDIQGPDQMRTVIRTQVDLVLPEGAAVLNAQDDAVVGLAELSDGEVLYYAQDANNPHLSAHRQQGGRAVYCQEGFVTLARGDQETQLFHLDMEMISRLLTQGLHINTLLAVVATGWSLGITPLLIRAGLKNFGQKHDQVSKDLARMNG
;
A
#
# COMPACT_ATOMS: atom_id res chain seq x y z
N GLY A 1 -2.73 10.82 10.32
CA GLY A 1 -2.10 10.98 11.63
C GLY A 1 -0.79 10.20 11.71
N LEU A 2 0.07 10.61 12.64
CA LEU A 2 1.35 9.96 12.90
C LEU A 2 1.17 8.80 13.89
N TYR A 3 1.66 7.61 13.52
CA TYR A 3 1.59 6.40 14.34
C TYR A 3 2.99 5.81 14.55
N MET A 4 3.29 5.35 15.76
CA MET A 4 4.50 4.58 16.06
C MET A 4 4.11 3.39 16.95
N ASN A 5 4.40 2.16 16.51
CA ASN A 5 4.06 0.93 17.23
C ASN A 5 2.60 0.89 17.70
N GLN A 6 1.65 1.25 16.83
CA GLN A 6 0.20 1.35 17.06
C GLN A 6 -0.23 2.52 17.98
N HIS A 7 0.68 3.31 18.52
CA HIS A 7 0.35 4.51 19.28
C HIS A 7 0.18 5.70 18.34
N HIS A 8 -0.95 6.39 18.47
CA HIS A 8 -1.20 7.64 17.76
C HIS A 8 -0.45 8.77 18.44
N LEU A 9 0.53 9.35 17.75
CA LEU A 9 1.41 10.38 18.31
C LEU A 9 0.93 11.81 18.06
N GLY A 10 0.06 12.03 17.10
CA GLY A 10 -0.42 13.35 16.74
C GLY A 10 -1.75 13.33 16.00
N LYS A 11 -2.60 14.33 16.28
CA LYS A 11 -3.94 14.44 15.66
C LYS A 11 -3.94 15.15 14.31
N ASN A 12 -2.82 15.75 13.90
CA ASN A 12 -2.70 16.51 12.67
C ASN A 12 -2.45 15.58 11.47
N ASP A 13 -2.65 16.13 10.29
CA ASP A 13 -2.23 15.48 9.06
C ASP A 13 -0.70 15.37 9.05
N ALA A 14 -0.19 14.15 9.13
CA ALA A 14 1.24 13.86 9.23
C ALA A 14 1.81 13.37 7.88
N ARG A 15 1.21 13.79 6.76
CA ARG A 15 1.68 13.47 5.41
C ARG A 15 2.75 14.44 4.90
N GLY A 16 3.04 15.50 5.66
CA GLY A 16 4.01 16.53 5.31
C GLY A 16 5.46 16.08 5.47
N PHE A 17 6.36 16.87 4.89
CA PHE A 17 7.81 16.62 4.88
C PHE A 17 8.39 16.53 6.30
N GLU A 18 8.07 17.51 7.16
CA GLU A 18 8.63 17.58 8.52
C GLU A 18 8.31 16.36 9.38
N ASP A 19 7.08 15.85 9.32
CA ASP A 19 6.69 14.66 10.10
C ASP A 19 7.36 13.38 9.58
N SER A 20 7.54 13.29 8.26
CA SER A 20 8.28 12.21 7.62
C SER A 20 9.76 12.25 7.99
N GLU A 21 10.39 13.43 7.97
CA GLU A 21 11.78 13.65 8.37
C GLU A 21 12.01 13.25 9.84
N ARG A 22 11.09 13.68 10.74
CA ARG A 22 11.15 13.29 12.17
C ARG A 22 11.14 11.78 12.38
N LEU A 23 10.37 11.04 11.59
CA LEU A 23 10.40 9.59 11.65
C LEU A 23 11.72 9.03 11.16
N LEU A 24 12.24 9.51 10.04
CA LEU A 24 13.46 8.98 9.42
C LEU A 24 14.73 9.19 10.25
N ILE A 25 14.80 10.24 11.05
CA ILE A 25 15.93 10.46 11.98
C ILE A 25 15.87 9.58 13.23
N ASN A 26 14.74 8.91 13.48
CA ASN A 26 14.58 8.05 14.66
C ASN A 26 15.25 6.69 14.44
N ARG A 27 16.39 6.47 15.07
CA ARG A 27 17.18 5.23 14.96
C ARG A 27 16.52 3.98 15.54
N ALA A 28 15.40 4.13 16.26
CA ALA A 28 14.64 3.01 16.82
C ALA A 28 13.59 2.45 15.85
N LEU A 29 13.46 3.02 14.66
CA LEU A 29 12.53 2.53 13.63
C LEU A 29 13.22 1.52 12.72
N ASP A 30 12.62 0.35 12.61
CA ASP A 30 13.03 -0.70 11.67
C ASP A 30 12.41 -0.47 10.28
N ALA A 31 11.20 0.11 10.22
CA ALA A 31 10.49 0.42 8.99
C ALA A 31 9.56 1.61 9.18
N ALA A 32 9.31 2.36 8.11
CA ALA A 32 8.35 3.44 8.07
C ALA A 32 7.47 3.32 6.82
N VAL A 33 6.18 3.70 6.95
CA VAL A 33 5.23 3.78 5.84
C VAL A 33 4.74 5.22 5.77
N PHE A 34 4.92 5.84 4.61
CA PHE A 34 4.50 7.20 4.34
C PHE A 34 3.34 7.22 3.36
N GLU A 35 2.22 7.82 3.76
CA GLU A 35 1.14 8.18 2.86
C GLU A 35 1.47 9.55 2.26
N THR A 36 1.47 9.65 0.94
CA THR A 36 1.69 10.89 0.23
C THR A 36 0.51 11.23 -0.68
N SER A 37 0.38 12.50 -1.04
CA SER A 37 -0.60 12.95 -2.03
C SER A 37 0.08 13.85 -3.07
N PRO A 38 -0.51 14.04 -4.26
CA PRO A 38 0.04 14.94 -5.26
C PRO A 38 0.37 16.33 -4.72
N LEU A 39 -0.52 16.87 -3.87
CA LEU A 39 -0.34 18.20 -3.28
C LEU A 39 0.89 18.26 -2.36
N HIS A 40 1.11 17.22 -1.53
CA HIS A 40 2.30 17.19 -0.66
C HIS A 40 3.58 17.04 -1.47
N ILE A 41 3.59 16.18 -2.50
CA ILE A 41 4.74 16.01 -3.39
C ILE A 41 5.10 17.34 -4.07
N LEU A 42 4.11 18.10 -4.53
CA LEU A 42 4.33 19.37 -5.24
C LEU A 42 4.72 20.50 -4.32
N ASN A 43 4.18 20.57 -3.10
CA ASN A 43 4.47 21.65 -2.15
C ASN A 43 5.82 21.48 -1.45
N GLU A 44 6.15 20.27 -1.03
CA GLU A 44 7.22 20.00 -0.08
C GLU A 44 8.23 18.97 -0.58
N GLY A 45 7.85 18.17 -1.59
CA GLY A 45 8.62 17.01 -2.02
C GLY A 45 8.44 15.82 -1.08
N LEU A 46 9.38 14.88 -1.17
CA LEU A 46 9.45 13.70 -0.32
C LEU A 46 10.65 13.83 0.63
N ALA A 47 10.49 13.41 1.88
CA ALA A 47 11.55 13.46 2.88
C ALA A 47 12.62 12.36 2.71
N TYR A 48 12.53 11.57 1.65
CA TYR A 48 13.44 10.48 1.34
C TYR A 48 13.80 10.46 -0.14
N ASP A 49 15.02 10.06 -0.45
CA ASP A 49 15.55 9.99 -1.81
C ASP A 49 15.31 8.61 -2.45
N ARG A 50 15.13 7.56 -1.66
CA ARG A 50 14.90 6.20 -2.10
C ARG A 50 13.97 5.44 -1.15
N CYS A 51 13.25 4.46 -1.69
CA CYS A 51 12.40 3.56 -0.91
C CYS A 51 12.58 2.10 -1.36
N GLN A 52 12.29 1.18 -0.44
CA GLN A 52 12.27 -0.25 -0.75
C GLN A 52 11.01 -0.65 -1.49
N VAL A 53 9.87 -0.01 -1.18
CA VAL A 53 8.60 -0.29 -1.84
C VAL A 53 7.88 1.01 -2.13
N GLY A 54 7.62 1.25 -3.41
CA GLY A 54 6.73 2.30 -3.90
C GLY A 54 5.35 1.71 -4.18
N VAL A 55 4.28 2.32 -3.64
CA VAL A 55 2.91 1.80 -3.83
C VAL A 55 2.07 2.85 -4.54
N VAL A 56 1.46 2.49 -5.68
CA VAL A 56 0.52 3.36 -6.37
C VAL A 56 -0.83 2.63 -6.48
N THR A 57 -1.84 3.19 -5.79
CA THR A 57 -3.16 2.56 -5.68
C THR A 57 -4.11 2.95 -6.82
N ASN A 58 -3.98 4.16 -7.32
CA ASN A 58 -4.78 4.72 -8.42
C ASN A 58 -4.09 5.97 -8.96
N MET A 59 -4.42 6.36 -10.17
CA MET A 59 -4.08 7.68 -10.68
C MET A 59 -5.10 8.70 -10.14
N PRO A 60 -4.66 9.71 -9.36
CA PRO A 60 -5.58 10.70 -8.80
C PRO A 60 -6.18 11.60 -9.90
N GLU A 61 -7.41 12.06 -9.68
CA GLU A 61 -8.00 13.12 -10.49
C GLU A 61 -7.37 14.47 -10.18
N THR A 62 -7.37 15.36 -11.19
CA THR A 62 -6.93 16.74 -11.01
C THR A 62 -7.97 17.50 -10.21
N THR A 63 -7.55 18.17 -9.15
CA THR A 63 -8.41 18.99 -8.29
C THR A 63 -8.21 20.48 -8.57
N PRO A 64 -9.20 21.35 -8.24
CA PRO A 64 -9.05 22.80 -8.43
C PRO A 64 -7.78 23.38 -7.80
N ILE A 65 -7.39 22.91 -6.61
CA ILE A 65 -6.19 23.37 -5.93
C ILE A 65 -4.91 23.01 -6.70
N LEU A 66 -4.85 21.84 -7.32
CA LEU A 66 -3.72 21.41 -8.14
C LEU A 66 -3.65 22.21 -9.45
N MET A 67 -4.79 22.56 -10.02
CA MET A 67 -4.87 23.40 -11.21
C MET A 67 -4.39 24.83 -10.90
N ASP A 68 -4.89 25.43 -9.82
CA ASP A 68 -4.67 26.83 -9.51
C ASP A 68 -3.25 27.09 -8.96
N GLN A 69 -2.72 26.20 -8.14
CA GLN A 69 -1.44 26.41 -7.46
C GLN A 69 -0.24 25.79 -8.19
N HIS A 70 -0.46 24.73 -8.96
CA HIS A 70 0.62 23.92 -9.57
C HIS A 70 0.47 23.71 -11.06
N ASP A 71 -0.52 24.31 -11.69
CA ASP A 71 -0.80 24.22 -13.13
C ASP A 71 -0.96 22.75 -13.63
N ILE A 72 -1.51 21.88 -12.79
CA ILE A 72 -1.81 20.49 -13.16
C ILE A 72 -3.15 20.44 -13.89
N GLN A 73 -3.11 20.49 -15.21
CA GLN A 73 -4.31 20.61 -16.05
C GLN A 73 -4.87 19.26 -16.53
N GLY A 74 -4.11 18.17 -16.40
CA GLY A 74 -4.55 16.90 -16.96
C GLY A 74 -3.74 15.68 -16.51
N PRO A 75 -4.12 14.50 -17.05
CA PRO A 75 -3.57 13.21 -16.62
C PRO A 75 -2.06 13.07 -16.87
N ASP A 76 -1.51 13.64 -17.93
CA ASP A 76 -0.07 13.53 -18.22
C ASP A 76 0.78 14.26 -17.18
N GLN A 77 0.34 15.44 -16.75
CA GLN A 77 1.01 16.19 -15.69
C GLN A 77 0.85 15.48 -14.34
N MET A 78 -0.35 14.94 -14.06
CA MET A 78 -0.58 14.12 -12.88
C MET A 78 0.32 12.88 -12.86
N ARG A 79 0.46 12.20 -14.00
CA ARG A 79 1.39 11.07 -14.15
C ARG A 79 2.82 11.47 -13.82
N THR A 80 3.26 12.67 -14.24
CA THR A 80 4.59 13.20 -13.93
C THR A 80 4.81 13.40 -12.42
N VAL A 81 3.77 13.77 -11.67
CA VAL A 81 3.85 13.89 -10.21
C VAL A 81 3.90 12.50 -9.56
N ILE A 82 2.97 11.62 -9.92
CA ILE A 82 2.83 10.31 -9.27
C ILE A 82 3.98 9.36 -9.61
N ARG A 83 4.59 9.47 -10.79
CA ARG A 83 5.76 8.66 -11.15
C ARG A 83 6.88 8.70 -10.12
N THR A 84 7.01 9.80 -9.36
CA THR A 84 8.01 9.96 -8.31
C THR A 84 7.98 8.81 -7.31
N GLN A 85 6.78 8.23 -7.02
CA GLN A 85 6.64 7.07 -6.12
C GLN A 85 7.30 5.80 -6.68
N VAL A 86 7.47 5.72 -7.98
CA VAL A 86 8.05 4.56 -8.67
C VAL A 86 9.52 4.81 -9.01
N ASP A 87 9.86 6.03 -9.43
CA ASP A 87 11.23 6.45 -9.76
C ASP A 87 12.21 6.31 -8.56
N LEU A 88 11.69 6.39 -7.33
CA LEU A 88 12.49 6.30 -6.10
C LEU A 88 12.68 4.86 -5.58
N VAL A 89 12.08 3.87 -6.24
CA VAL A 89 12.24 2.47 -5.84
C VAL A 89 13.68 2.02 -6.09
N LEU A 90 14.27 1.39 -5.09
CA LEU A 90 15.61 0.81 -5.21
C LEU A 90 15.62 -0.36 -6.22
N PRO A 91 16.75 -0.63 -6.91
CA PRO A 91 16.86 -1.78 -7.82
C PRO A 91 16.54 -3.13 -7.18
N GLU A 92 16.83 -3.30 -5.89
CA GLU A 92 16.48 -4.46 -5.07
C GLU A 92 15.10 -4.37 -4.41
N GLY A 93 14.39 -3.28 -4.67
CA GLY A 93 13.05 -3.00 -4.14
C GLY A 93 11.92 -3.46 -5.06
N ALA A 94 10.72 -2.96 -4.80
CA ALA A 94 9.55 -3.29 -5.62
C ALA A 94 8.58 -2.11 -5.79
N ALA A 95 8.05 -1.93 -7.01
CA ALA A 95 6.89 -1.12 -7.29
C ALA A 95 5.62 -1.99 -7.18
N VAL A 96 4.74 -1.65 -6.24
CA VAL A 96 3.44 -2.31 -6.05
C VAL A 96 2.36 -1.48 -6.73
N LEU A 97 1.80 -1.99 -7.82
CA LEU A 97 0.96 -1.26 -8.74
C LEU A 97 -0.43 -1.90 -8.89
N ASN A 98 -1.47 -1.06 -8.91
CA ASN A 98 -2.83 -1.51 -9.18
C ASN A 98 -3.02 -1.81 -10.67
N ALA A 99 -3.20 -3.08 -11.03
CA ALA A 99 -3.40 -3.50 -12.41
C ALA A 99 -4.81 -3.20 -12.97
N GLN A 100 -5.72 -2.67 -12.14
CA GLN A 100 -7.06 -2.25 -12.58
C GLN A 100 -7.09 -0.81 -13.10
N ASP A 101 -5.98 -0.09 -12.99
CA ASP A 101 -5.83 1.29 -13.47
C ASP A 101 -4.71 1.34 -14.54
N ASP A 102 -5.08 1.50 -15.79
CA ASP A 102 -4.15 1.50 -16.92
C ASP A 102 -3.09 2.60 -16.81
N ALA A 103 -3.43 3.75 -16.22
CA ALA A 103 -2.48 4.83 -16.00
C ALA A 103 -1.43 4.46 -14.95
N VAL A 104 -1.81 3.68 -13.93
CA VAL A 104 -0.88 3.12 -12.93
C VAL A 104 -0.02 2.02 -13.54
N VAL A 105 -0.60 1.14 -14.36
CA VAL A 105 0.16 0.11 -15.10
C VAL A 105 1.26 0.74 -15.95
N GLY A 106 0.98 1.85 -16.62
CA GLY A 106 1.95 2.60 -17.41
C GLY A 106 3.15 3.14 -16.63
N LEU A 107 3.14 3.11 -15.29
CA LEU A 107 4.28 3.49 -14.47
C LEU A 107 5.31 2.36 -14.30
N ALA A 108 4.96 1.13 -14.62
CA ALA A 108 5.81 -0.04 -14.40
C ALA A 108 7.19 0.06 -15.05
N GLU A 109 7.26 0.64 -16.24
CA GLU A 109 8.49 0.84 -17.01
C GLU A 109 9.51 1.79 -16.34
N LEU A 110 9.06 2.57 -15.34
CA LEU A 110 9.88 3.55 -14.63
C LEU A 110 10.55 2.96 -13.38
N SER A 111 10.17 1.75 -12.97
CA SER A 111 10.74 1.11 -11.78
C SER A 111 12.10 0.50 -12.09
N ASP A 112 13.11 0.89 -11.31
CA ASP A 112 14.41 0.20 -11.31
C ASP A 112 14.33 -1.17 -10.61
N GLY A 113 13.33 -1.35 -9.71
CA GLY A 113 13.09 -2.58 -8.96
C GLY A 113 12.07 -3.51 -9.61
N GLU A 114 11.76 -4.61 -8.92
CA GLU A 114 10.74 -5.56 -9.36
C GLU A 114 9.36 -4.89 -9.40
N VAL A 115 8.55 -5.21 -10.40
CA VAL A 115 7.12 -4.82 -10.42
C VAL A 115 6.28 -5.94 -9.82
N LEU A 116 5.38 -5.59 -8.92
CA LEU A 116 4.36 -6.48 -8.38
C LEU A 116 2.98 -5.87 -8.65
N TYR A 117 2.16 -6.56 -9.42
CA TYR A 117 0.79 -6.12 -9.67
C TYR A 117 -0.20 -6.70 -8.68
N TYR A 118 -1.23 -5.91 -8.36
CA TYR A 118 -2.40 -6.45 -7.66
C TYR A 118 -3.70 -6.06 -8.38
N ALA A 119 -4.70 -6.93 -8.30
CA ALA A 119 -6.04 -6.71 -8.85
C ALA A 119 -7.09 -7.53 -8.08
N GLN A 120 -8.36 -7.11 -8.12
CA GLN A 120 -9.44 -7.95 -7.57
C GLN A 120 -9.73 -9.15 -8.46
N ASP A 121 -9.62 -8.99 -9.78
CA ASP A 121 -9.92 -10.04 -10.75
C ASP A 121 -8.62 -10.76 -11.17
N ALA A 122 -8.59 -12.08 -10.95
CA ALA A 122 -7.51 -12.95 -11.40
C ALA A 122 -7.32 -12.95 -12.92
N ASN A 123 -8.38 -12.63 -13.68
CA ASN A 123 -8.35 -12.58 -15.15
C ASN A 123 -7.95 -11.21 -15.71
N ASN A 124 -7.54 -10.27 -14.86
CA ASN A 124 -7.05 -8.96 -15.33
C ASN A 124 -5.92 -9.17 -16.37
N PRO A 125 -6.00 -8.55 -17.57
CA PRO A 125 -5.07 -8.81 -18.68
C PRO A 125 -3.63 -8.41 -18.36
N HIS A 126 -3.41 -7.29 -17.64
CA HIS A 126 -2.07 -6.84 -17.26
C HIS A 126 -1.44 -7.81 -16.26
N LEU A 127 -2.23 -8.26 -15.29
CA LEU A 127 -1.80 -9.25 -14.30
C LEU A 127 -1.45 -10.59 -14.96
N SER A 128 -2.29 -11.05 -15.90
CA SER A 128 -2.07 -12.29 -16.63
C SER A 128 -0.80 -12.23 -17.50
N ALA A 129 -0.61 -11.15 -18.25
CA ALA A 129 0.57 -10.94 -19.08
C ALA A 129 1.87 -10.87 -18.24
N HIS A 130 1.82 -10.18 -17.10
CA HIS A 130 2.94 -10.07 -16.17
C HIS A 130 3.33 -11.43 -15.56
N ARG A 131 2.36 -12.23 -15.16
CA ARG A 131 2.56 -13.59 -14.67
C ARG A 131 3.19 -14.52 -15.72
N GLN A 132 2.73 -14.44 -16.97
CA GLN A 132 3.34 -15.22 -18.07
C GLN A 132 4.84 -14.94 -18.25
N GLN A 133 5.32 -13.77 -17.83
CA GLN A 133 6.73 -13.40 -17.81
C GLN A 133 7.45 -13.75 -16.50
N GLY A 134 6.79 -14.51 -15.59
CA GLY A 134 7.34 -14.92 -14.30
C GLY A 134 7.16 -13.88 -13.18
N GLY A 135 6.44 -12.80 -13.44
CA GLY A 135 6.22 -11.71 -12.48
C GLY A 135 5.36 -12.11 -11.28
N ARG A 136 5.48 -11.31 -10.21
CA ARG A 136 4.68 -11.48 -8.99
C ARG A 136 3.34 -10.74 -9.08
N ALA A 137 2.29 -11.37 -8.54
CA ALA A 137 0.96 -10.80 -8.50
C ALA A 137 0.20 -11.17 -7.23
N VAL A 138 -0.72 -10.29 -6.80
CA VAL A 138 -1.68 -10.54 -5.71
C VAL A 138 -3.09 -10.27 -6.21
N TYR A 139 -3.99 -11.22 -6.04
CA TYR A 139 -5.37 -11.09 -6.54
C TYR A 139 -6.37 -11.89 -5.72
N CYS A 140 -7.67 -11.69 -6.01
CA CYS A 140 -8.73 -12.51 -5.47
C CYS A 140 -9.16 -13.56 -6.52
N GLN A 141 -9.25 -14.81 -6.11
CA GLN A 141 -9.76 -15.91 -6.92
C GLN A 141 -10.58 -16.82 -6.03
N GLU A 142 -11.83 -17.11 -6.44
CA GLU A 142 -12.75 -17.99 -5.71
C GLU A 142 -12.90 -17.63 -4.21
N GLY A 143 -12.85 -16.35 -3.89
CA GLY A 143 -12.91 -15.85 -2.53
C GLY A 143 -11.58 -15.90 -1.75
N PHE A 144 -10.50 -16.38 -2.35
CA PHE A 144 -9.18 -16.39 -1.72
C PHE A 144 -8.33 -15.20 -2.18
N VAL A 145 -7.61 -14.59 -1.26
CA VAL A 145 -6.46 -13.76 -1.59
C VAL A 145 -5.30 -14.69 -1.94
N THR A 146 -4.79 -14.55 -3.16
CA THR A 146 -3.79 -15.43 -3.74
C THR A 146 -2.52 -14.65 -4.06
N LEU A 147 -1.38 -15.21 -3.68
CA LEU A 147 -0.05 -14.78 -4.09
C LEU A 147 0.37 -15.63 -5.28
N ALA A 148 0.86 -15.02 -6.36
CA ALA A 148 1.35 -15.74 -7.52
C ALA A 148 2.73 -15.24 -7.95
N ARG A 149 3.58 -16.17 -8.40
CA ARG A 149 4.81 -15.88 -9.13
C ARG A 149 4.84 -16.76 -10.39
N GLY A 150 4.69 -16.15 -11.54
CA GLY A 150 4.46 -16.91 -12.77
C GLY A 150 3.23 -17.81 -12.62
N ASP A 151 3.41 -19.10 -12.87
CA ASP A 151 2.34 -20.12 -12.75
C ASP A 151 2.17 -20.67 -11.33
N GLN A 152 3.09 -20.37 -10.41
CA GLN A 152 2.99 -20.82 -9.03
C GLN A 152 2.03 -19.95 -8.25
N GLU A 153 1.06 -20.56 -7.58
CA GLU A 153 0.05 -19.87 -6.78
C GLU A 153 0.05 -20.38 -5.34
N THR A 154 -0.19 -19.48 -4.41
CA THR A 154 -0.36 -19.75 -2.99
C THR A 154 -1.59 -19.04 -2.47
N GLN A 155 -2.62 -19.77 -2.11
CA GLN A 155 -3.78 -19.21 -1.41
C GLN A 155 -3.37 -18.77 -0.01
N LEU A 156 -3.49 -17.48 0.28
CA LEU A 156 -3.08 -16.90 1.54
C LEU A 156 -4.15 -17.05 2.62
N PHE A 157 -5.37 -16.64 2.33
CA PHE A 157 -6.55 -16.78 3.19
C PHE A 157 -7.84 -16.56 2.40
N HIS A 158 -8.94 -17.06 2.94
CA HIS A 158 -10.28 -16.86 2.39
C HIS A 158 -10.88 -15.55 2.92
N LEU A 159 -11.46 -14.74 2.03
CA LEU A 159 -12.24 -13.55 2.35
C LEU A 159 -13.65 -13.97 2.73
N ASP A 160 -13.88 -14.27 3.99
CA ASP A 160 -15.24 -14.51 4.47
C ASP A 160 -16.00 -13.21 4.74
N MET A 161 -17.32 -13.32 4.90
CA MET A 161 -18.19 -12.18 5.14
C MET A 161 -17.86 -11.43 6.42
N GLU A 162 -17.36 -12.12 7.44
CA GLU A 162 -16.95 -11.50 8.70
C GLU A 162 -15.74 -10.60 8.48
N MET A 163 -14.72 -11.11 7.78
CA MET A 163 -13.52 -10.33 7.44
C MET A 163 -13.86 -9.14 6.55
N ILE A 164 -14.66 -9.35 5.50
CA ILE A 164 -15.09 -8.27 4.60
C ILE A 164 -15.83 -7.18 5.39
N SER A 165 -16.80 -7.56 6.24
CA SER A 165 -17.55 -6.63 7.07
C SER A 165 -16.64 -5.83 8.00
N ARG A 166 -15.66 -6.49 8.62
CA ARG A 166 -14.69 -5.85 9.50
C ARG A 166 -13.81 -4.85 8.75
N LEU A 167 -13.32 -5.20 7.55
CA LEU A 167 -12.53 -4.29 6.72
C LEU A 167 -13.34 -3.05 6.34
N LEU A 168 -14.57 -3.23 5.85
CA LEU A 168 -15.46 -2.12 5.47
C LEU A 168 -15.79 -1.22 6.67
N THR A 169 -15.98 -1.78 7.87
CA THR A 169 -16.23 -1.01 9.11
C THR A 169 -15.03 -0.12 9.45
N GLN A 170 -13.82 -0.52 9.07
CA GLN A 170 -12.59 0.27 9.24
C GLN A 170 -12.31 1.21 8.05
N GLY A 171 -13.24 1.32 7.10
CA GLY A 171 -13.07 2.13 5.88
C GLY A 171 -12.08 1.55 4.86
N LEU A 172 -11.76 0.26 4.96
CA LEU A 172 -10.85 -0.40 4.04
C LEU A 172 -11.61 -1.13 2.94
N HIS A 173 -11.17 -0.94 1.71
CA HIS A 173 -11.65 -1.67 0.54
C HIS A 173 -10.75 -2.86 0.20
N ILE A 174 -11.28 -3.81 -0.59
CA ILE A 174 -10.52 -4.99 -1.03
C ILE A 174 -9.22 -4.58 -1.75
N ASN A 175 -9.24 -3.54 -2.58
CA ASN A 175 -8.02 -3.04 -3.24
C ASN A 175 -6.95 -2.62 -2.23
N THR A 176 -7.33 -1.94 -1.15
CA THR A 176 -6.39 -1.56 -0.08
C THR A 176 -5.80 -2.80 0.60
N LEU A 177 -6.63 -3.81 0.87
CA LEU A 177 -6.16 -5.09 1.41
C LEU A 177 -5.14 -5.76 0.50
N LEU A 178 -5.42 -5.82 -0.81
CA LEU A 178 -4.50 -6.41 -1.78
C LEU A 178 -3.18 -5.63 -1.86
N ALA A 179 -3.24 -4.30 -1.85
CA ALA A 179 -2.05 -3.44 -1.81
C ALA A 179 -1.21 -3.69 -0.55
N VAL A 180 -1.84 -3.84 0.63
CA VAL A 180 -1.16 -4.17 1.90
C VAL A 180 -0.48 -5.55 1.83
N VAL A 181 -1.18 -6.56 1.31
CA VAL A 181 -0.63 -7.91 1.13
C VAL A 181 0.57 -7.87 0.17
N ALA A 182 0.43 -7.19 -0.96
CA ALA A 182 1.47 -7.03 -1.95
C ALA A 182 2.71 -6.33 -1.38
N THR A 183 2.51 -5.24 -0.63
CA THR A 183 3.57 -4.49 0.04
C THR A 183 4.30 -5.36 1.08
N GLY A 184 3.54 -6.04 1.95
CA GLY A 184 4.13 -6.94 2.94
C GLY A 184 4.96 -8.06 2.30
N TRP A 185 4.46 -8.64 1.21
CA TRP A 185 5.19 -9.67 0.47
C TRP A 185 6.44 -9.12 -0.23
N SER A 186 6.39 -7.90 -0.74
CA SER A 186 7.56 -7.20 -1.32
C SER A 186 8.65 -6.92 -0.31
N LEU A 187 8.27 -6.63 0.94
CA LEU A 187 9.20 -6.44 2.07
C LEU A 187 9.75 -7.76 2.64
N GLY A 188 9.45 -8.90 2.03
CA GLY A 188 9.90 -10.21 2.50
C GLY A 188 9.15 -10.73 3.73
N ILE A 189 8.05 -10.11 4.12
CA ILE A 189 7.20 -10.62 5.21
C ILE A 189 6.57 -11.94 4.75
N THR A 190 6.73 -12.99 5.57
CA THR A 190 6.23 -14.31 5.21
C THR A 190 4.69 -14.34 5.09
N PRO A 191 4.12 -15.17 4.21
CA PRO A 191 2.67 -15.32 4.07
C PRO A 191 1.95 -15.59 5.40
N LEU A 192 2.58 -16.35 6.29
CA LEU A 192 2.05 -16.65 7.62
C LEU A 192 1.92 -15.38 8.48
N LEU A 193 2.92 -14.51 8.48
CA LEU A 193 2.91 -13.27 9.24
C LEU A 193 1.94 -12.25 8.65
N ILE A 194 1.86 -12.14 7.32
CA ILE A 194 0.86 -11.30 6.64
C ILE A 194 -0.56 -11.72 7.06
N ARG A 195 -0.85 -13.03 6.98
CA ARG A 195 -2.14 -13.60 7.39
C ARG A 195 -2.44 -13.30 8.87
N ALA A 196 -1.48 -13.48 9.76
CA ALA A 196 -1.65 -13.23 11.19
C ALA A 196 -1.94 -11.74 11.47
N GLY A 197 -1.20 -10.83 10.83
CA GLY A 197 -1.43 -9.39 10.94
C GLY A 197 -2.83 -8.98 10.51
N LEU A 198 -3.28 -9.46 9.36
CA LEU A 198 -4.62 -9.18 8.83
C LEU A 198 -5.74 -9.76 9.69
N LYS A 199 -5.56 -10.99 10.22
CA LYS A 199 -6.53 -11.61 11.12
C LYS A 199 -6.75 -10.79 12.38
N ASN A 200 -5.71 -10.17 12.91
CA ASN A 200 -5.75 -9.37 14.13
C ASN A 200 -6.10 -7.89 13.86
N PHE A 201 -6.07 -7.45 12.60
CA PHE A 201 -6.40 -6.07 12.25
C PHE A 201 -7.86 -5.73 12.59
N GLY A 202 -8.07 -4.61 13.25
CA GLY A 202 -9.41 -4.14 13.65
C GLY A 202 -10.05 -4.94 14.80
N GLN A 203 -9.40 -5.97 15.33
CA GLN A 203 -9.81 -6.55 16.59
C GLN A 203 -9.43 -5.54 17.69
N LYS A 204 -10.44 -4.86 18.23
CA LYS A 204 -10.23 -3.91 19.33
C LYS A 204 -9.51 -4.62 20.47
N HIS A 205 -8.61 -3.92 21.16
CA HIS A 205 -8.02 -4.31 22.43
C HIS A 205 -9.05 -4.45 23.58
N ASP A 206 -10.33 -4.61 23.29
CA ASP A 206 -11.42 -4.88 24.25
C ASP A 206 -11.19 -6.18 25.04
N GLN A 207 -10.38 -7.10 24.51
CA GLN A 207 -10.08 -8.34 25.20
C GLN A 207 -9.15 -8.11 26.39
N VAL A 208 -8.13 -7.28 26.24
CA VAL A 208 -7.16 -6.98 27.31
C VAL A 208 -7.84 -6.20 28.44
N SER A 209 -8.74 -5.27 28.13
CA SER A 209 -9.51 -4.53 29.13
C SER A 209 -10.51 -5.40 29.87
N LYS A 210 -11.12 -6.39 29.22
CA LYS A 210 -12.03 -7.35 29.83
C LYS A 210 -11.31 -8.37 30.71
N ASP A 211 -10.13 -8.79 30.33
CA ASP A 211 -9.32 -9.73 31.09
C ASP A 211 -8.69 -9.05 32.32
N LEU A 212 -8.26 -7.79 32.21
CA LEU A 212 -7.83 -6.98 33.36
C LEU A 212 -8.97 -6.67 34.33
N ALA A 213 -10.17 -6.43 33.84
CA ALA A 213 -11.35 -6.23 34.68
C ALA A 213 -11.79 -7.51 35.40
N ARG A 214 -11.55 -8.69 34.82
CA ARG A 214 -11.81 -10.01 35.44
C ARG A 214 -10.75 -10.44 36.45
N MET A 215 -9.54 -9.90 36.38
CA MET A 215 -8.46 -10.20 37.32
C MET A 215 -8.49 -9.32 38.56
N ASN A 216 -9.23 -8.20 38.53
CA ASN A 216 -9.35 -7.24 39.64
C ASN A 216 -10.73 -7.25 40.35
N GLY A 217 -11.58 -8.23 40.08
CA GLY A 217 -12.85 -8.48 40.77
C GLY A 217 -12.87 -9.87 41.36
#